data_2462ce84ecac79e8b64d510039364b3b
#
_entry.id   2462ce84ecac79e8b64d510039364b3b
#
_cell.length_a   1.000
_cell.length_b   1.000
_cell.length_c   1.000
_cell.angle_alpha   90.00
_cell.angle_beta   90.00
_cell.angle_gamma   90.00
#
_symmetry.space_group_name_H-M   'P 1'
#
loop_
_entity.id
_entity.type
_entity.pdbx_description
1 polymer ?
#
loop_
_entity_poly.entity_id
_entity_poly.type
_entity_poly.pdbx_seq_one_letter_code
_entity_poly.pdbx_strand_id
1 'polypeptide(L)'
;MTDVEKLASILKSSHGAVFFGGAGMSTESGVPDFRSANGIYSRKLHQEFRPEEMASHSFLVHHPEAFFEFYREHRIFHNIRPNAGHEALAELERRGIVRLVVTQNIDGLHQAAGSQIVCELHGSIARWPCTVCGTIYPTAYVLQEEHKPIPYCEACGGLVRPGVVLYGEGLDPDVLKKSIRAIRDADTLIVGGTSLVVYPAAGLIDYFQGRHLVLINQTETHADASADLVIRSPIGQVLKEAVAALPQR
;
A
#
# COMPACT_ATOMS: atom_id res chain seq x y z
N MET A 1 7.72 4.95 -30.28
CA MET A 1 7.89 5.34 -28.88
C MET A 1 7.35 4.19 -28.03
N THR A 2 8.17 3.60 -27.21
CA THR A 2 7.77 2.53 -26.26
C THR A 2 6.84 3.09 -25.18
N ASP A 3 6.13 2.23 -24.46
CA ASP A 3 5.25 2.69 -23.37
C ASP A 3 6.03 3.34 -22.22
N VAL A 4 7.26 2.87 -21.96
CA VAL A 4 8.16 3.51 -20.99
C VAL A 4 8.58 4.91 -21.45
N GLU A 5 8.88 5.11 -22.75
CA GLU A 5 9.19 6.45 -23.29
C GLU A 5 7.99 7.39 -23.22
N LYS A 6 6.76 6.88 -23.44
CA LYS A 6 5.53 7.66 -23.26
C LYS A 6 5.36 8.08 -21.80
N LEU A 7 5.55 7.12 -20.86
CA LEU A 7 5.50 7.41 -19.42
C LEU A 7 6.53 8.48 -19.04
N ALA A 8 7.79 8.34 -19.48
CA ALA A 8 8.83 9.33 -19.21
C ALA A 8 8.46 10.71 -19.76
N SER A 9 7.85 10.78 -20.96
CA SER A 9 7.36 12.04 -21.54
C SER A 9 6.25 12.68 -20.70
N ILE A 10 5.28 11.88 -20.20
CA ILE A 10 4.22 12.34 -19.31
C ILE A 10 4.83 12.87 -18.01
N LEU A 11 5.72 12.11 -17.36
CA LEU A 11 6.38 12.52 -16.12
C LEU A 11 7.21 13.79 -16.27
N LYS A 12 7.89 13.96 -17.42
CA LYS A 12 8.67 15.16 -17.71
C LYS A 12 7.80 16.43 -17.78
N SER A 13 6.57 16.31 -18.26
CA SER A 13 5.62 17.41 -18.38
C SER A 13 4.73 17.60 -17.15
N SER A 14 4.75 16.66 -16.22
CA SER A 14 3.96 16.74 -14.99
C SER A 14 4.57 17.69 -13.96
N HIS A 15 3.70 18.48 -13.32
CA HIS A 15 4.06 19.40 -12.24
C HIS A 15 3.39 19.03 -10.91
N GLY A 16 2.70 17.88 -10.88
CA GLY A 16 1.98 17.46 -9.70
C GLY A 16 1.40 16.07 -9.83
N ALA A 17 2.23 15.07 -10.17
CA ALA A 17 1.80 13.69 -10.22
C ALA A 17 1.48 13.15 -8.81
N VAL A 18 0.47 12.28 -8.74
CA VAL A 18 0.17 11.46 -7.57
C VAL A 18 0.30 9.99 -7.97
N PHE A 19 0.92 9.20 -7.11
CA PHE A 19 0.94 7.75 -7.24
C PHE A 19 -0.13 7.13 -6.34
N PHE A 20 -0.91 6.19 -6.89
CA PHE A 20 -1.89 5.38 -6.17
C PHE A 20 -1.54 3.90 -6.33
N GLY A 21 -1.15 3.25 -5.24
CA GLY A 21 -0.61 1.89 -5.27
C GLY A 21 -1.30 0.88 -4.37
N GLY A 22 -1.10 -0.40 -4.73
CA GLY A 22 -1.54 -1.55 -3.94
C GLY A 22 -0.46 -2.63 -3.83
N ALA A 23 -0.86 -3.84 -3.44
CA ALA A 23 0.05 -4.92 -3.06
C ALA A 23 1.02 -5.36 -4.17
N GLY A 24 0.63 -5.22 -5.45
CA GLY A 24 1.50 -5.50 -6.59
C GLY A 24 2.74 -4.61 -6.65
N MET A 25 2.75 -3.46 -5.96
CA MET A 25 3.92 -2.60 -5.82
C MET A 25 5.03 -3.29 -5.01
N SER A 26 4.69 -4.17 -4.08
CA SER A 26 5.63 -4.81 -3.15
C SER A 26 5.99 -6.25 -3.53
N THR A 27 5.43 -6.81 -4.62
CA THR A 27 5.71 -8.19 -5.04
C THR A 27 7.18 -8.40 -5.42
N GLU A 28 7.81 -7.42 -6.06
CA GLU A 28 9.24 -7.43 -6.39
C GLU A 28 10.15 -7.25 -5.14
N SER A 29 9.56 -6.94 -3.98
CA SER A 29 10.21 -6.91 -2.66
C SER A 29 10.06 -8.24 -1.89
N GLY A 30 9.38 -9.23 -2.48
CA GLY A 30 9.09 -10.52 -1.86
C GLY A 30 7.84 -10.53 -0.97
N VAL A 31 7.06 -9.44 -0.94
CA VAL A 31 5.76 -9.39 -0.24
C VAL A 31 4.70 -9.95 -1.16
N PRO A 32 4.00 -11.05 -0.81
CA PRO A 32 2.96 -11.60 -1.65
C PRO A 32 1.78 -10.62 -1.75
N ASP A 33 1.21 -10.48 -2.93
CA ASP A 33 -0.07 -9.80 -3.07
C ASP A 33 -1.23 -10.65 -2.52
N PHE A 34 -2.45 -10.15 -2.65
CA PHE A 34 -3.61 -10.83 -2.06
C PHE A 34 -4.26 -11.83 -3.02
N ARG A 35 -4.31 -11.55 -4.33
CA ARG A 35 -5.24 -12.17 -5.28
C ARG A 35 -4.62 -12.86 -6.47
N SER A 36 -3.31 -12.67 -6.73
CA SER A 36 -2.63 -13.40 -7.79
C SER A 36 -2.61 -14.91 -7.50
N ALA A 37 -2.20 -15.71 -8.46
CA ALA A 37 -2.08 -17.16 -8.29
C ALA A 37 -1.17 -17.56 -7.11
N ASN A 38 -0.20 -16.70 -6.76
CA ASN A 38 0.72 -16.87 -5.63
C ASN A 38 0.35 -15.98 -4.42
N GLY A 39 -0.78 -15.28 -4.48
CA GLY A 39 -1.24 -14.36 -3.47
C GLY A 39 -1.66 -15.02 -2.16
N ILE A 40 -1.82 -14.23 -1.11
CA ILE A 40 -2.18 -14.72 0.23
C ILE A 40 -3.53 -15.45 0.19
N TYR A 41 -4.50 -14.97 -0.60
CA TYR A 41 -5.84 -15.55 -0.67
C TYR A 41 -5.93 -16.86 -1.47
N SER A 42 -4.93 -17.16 -2.30
CA SER A 42 -4.83 -18.46 -2.98
C SER A 42 -4.27 -19.57 -2.09
N ARG A 43 -3.68 -19.21 -0.94
CA ARG A 43 -3.08 -20.14 0.01
C ARG A 43 -4.12 -20.62 1.02
N LYS A 44 -4.17 -21.91 1.28
CA LYS A 44 -4.92 -22.47 2.41
C LYS A 44 -4.11 -22.24 3.69
N LEU A 45 -4.19 -21.03 4.26
CA LEU A 45 -3.46 -20.66 5.47
C LEU A 45 -4.09 -21.26 6.73
N HIS A 46 -5.40 -21.49 6.71
CA HIS A 46 -6.14 -22.15 7.78
C HIS A 46 -7.20 -23.09 7.18
N GLN A 47 -7.54 -24.18 7.90
CA GLN A 47 -8.53 -25.14 7.38
C GLN A 47 -9.97 -24.60 7.43
N GLU A 48 -10.27 -23.71 8.39
CA GLU A 48 -11.64 -23.27 8.71
C GLU A 48 -11.94 -21.84 8.26
N PHE A 49 -10.92 -20.94 8.14
CA PHE A 49 -11.13 -19.52 7.89
C PHE A 49 -10.44 -19.04 6.63
N ARG A 50 -11.10 -18.14 5.90
CA ARG A 50 -10.50 -17.47 4.75
C ARG A 50 -9.58 -16.34 5.22
N PRO A 51 -8.49 -16.02 4.49
CA PRO A 51 -7.58 -14.96 4.86
C PRO A 51 -8.23 -13.58 5.00
N GLU A 52 -9.29 -13.29 4.25
CA GLU A 52 -10.07 -12.05 4.40
C GLU A 52 -10.81 -12.00 5.74
N GLU A 53 -11.37 -13.12 6.16
CA GLU A 53 -12.04 -13.22 7.46
C GLU A 53 -11.03 -13.00 8.59
N MET A 54 -9.85 -13.64 8.50
CA MET A 54 -8.77 -13.51 9.49
C MET A 54 -8.20 -12.08 9.57
N ALA A 55 -8.36 -11.26 8.53
CA ALA A 55 -7.97 -9.85 8.53
C ALA A 55 -9.13 -8.89 8.90
N SER A 56 -10.21 -9.38 9.54
CA SER A 56 -11.37 -8.57 9.89
C SER A 56 -11.41 -8.16 11.37
N HIS A 57 -12.13 -7.06 11.66
CA HIS A 57 -12.43 -6.64 13.04
C HIS A 57 -13.21 -7.71 13.80
N SER A 58 -14.20 -8.33 13.16
CA SER A 58 -14.99 -9.40 13.75
C SER A 58 -14.11 -10.58 14.18
N PHE A 59 -13.13 -10.96 13.37
CA PHE A 59 -12.23 -12.05 13.70
C PHE A 59 -11.32 -11.72 14.89
N LEU A 60 -10.79 -10.49 14.94
CA LEU A 60 -10.03 -10.01 16.10
C LEU A 60 -10.85 -10.12 17.41
N VAL A 61 -12.15 -9.81 17.38
CA VAL A 61 -13.01 -9.83 18.56
C VAL A 61 -13.35 -11.27 19.00
N HIS A 62 -13.65 -12.16 18.05
CA HIS A 62 -14.15 -13.50 18.38
C HIS A 62 -13.04 -14.57 18.44
N HIS A 63 -11.91 -14.35 17.76
CA HIS A 63 -10.79 -15.30 17.66
C HIS A 63 -9.44 -14.58 17.83
N PRO A 64 -9.21 -13.85 18.96
CA PRO A 64 -8.03 -12.98 19.09
C PRO A 64 -6.71 -13.75 18.99
N GLU A 65 -6.57 -14.93 19.57
CA GLU A 65 -5.33 -15.71 19.51
C GLU A 65 -4.98 -16.07 18.05
N ALA A 66 -5.93 -16.61 17.30
CA ALA A 66 -5.74 -16.97 15.90
C ALA A 66 -5.49 -15.73 15.02
N PHE A 67 -6.11 -14.59 15.35
CA PHE A 67 -5.83 -13.31 14.68
C PHE A 67 -4.37 -12.88 14.85
N PHE A 68 -3.83 -12.90 16.08
CA PHE A 68 -2.46 -12.49 16.34
C PHE A 68 -1.44 -13.49 15.79
N GLU A 69 -1.74 -14.78 15.80
CA GLU A 69 -0.91 -15.80 15.14
C GLU A 69 -0.85 -15.55 13.64
N PHE A 70 -2.00 -15.36 12.97
CA PHE A 70 -2.08 -15.02 11.54
C PHE A 70 -1.26 -13.77 11.20
N TYR A 71 -1.36 -12.70 12.02
CA TYR A 71 -0.60 -11.49 11.78
C TYR A 71 0.89 -11.70 11.92
N ARG A 72 1.36 -12.42 12.93
CA ARG A 72 2.78 -12.72 13.13
C ARG A 72 3.37 -13.54 11.99
N GLU A 73 2.64 -14.52 11.52
CA GLU A 73 3.12 -15.46 10.50
C GLU A 73 3.01 -14.93 9.07
N HIS A 74 1.97 -14.13 8.79
CA HIS A 74 1.60 -13.82 7.42
C HIS A 74 1.51 -12.33 7.10
N ARG A 75 1.54 -11.45 8.09
CA ARG A 75 1.38 -10.00 7.89
C ARG A 75 2.60 -9.19 8.36
N ILE A 76 3.47 -9.75 9.18
CA ILE A 76 4.75 -9.18 9.56
C ILE A 76 5.82 -9.81 8.67
N PHE A 77 6.39 -8.99 7.80
CA PHE A 77 7.42 -9.44 6.88
C PHE A 77 8.81 -9.10 7.43
N HIS A 78 9.67 -10.12 7.52
CA HIS A 78 11.04 -9.94 7.98
C HIS A 78 11.97 -9.74 6.78
N ASN A 79 12.97 -8.86 6.95
CA ASN A 79 14.07 -8.68 5.98
C ASN A 79 13.61 -8.23 4.57
N ILE A 80 12.41 -7.68 4.42
CA ILE A 80 11.99 -7.07 3.17
C ILE A 80 12.69 -5.73 2.95
N ARG A 81 12.96 -5.41 1.68
CA ARG A 81 13.57 -4.15 1.28
C ARG A 81 12.76 -3.49 0.17
N PRO A 82 12.80 -2.17 0.06
CA PRO A 82 12.25 -1.49 -1.09
C PRO A 82 12.79 -2.08 -2.39
N ASN A 83 11.95 -2.18 -3.41
CA ASN A 83 12.36 -2.53 -4.76
C ASN A 83 12.58 -1.27 -5.60
N ALA A 84 13.03 -1.46 -6.83
CA ALA A 84 13.35 -0.39 -7.77
C ALA A 84 12.17 0.59 -8.03
N GLY A 85 10.93 0.14 -7.90
CA GLY A 85 9.75 0.99 -8.04
C GLY A 85 9.56 1.93 -6.86
N HIS A 86 9.77 1.46 -5.64
CA HIS A 86 9.75 2.31 -4.44
C HIS A 86 10.84 3.39 -4.52
N GLU A 87 12.08 2.98 -4.91
CA GLU A 87 13.21 3.89 -5.08
C GLU A 87 12.93 4.92 -6.19
N ALA A 88 12.33 4.49 -7.30
CA ALA A 88 11.93 5.37 -8.40
C ALA A 88 10.89 6.42 -7.96
N LEU A 89 9.89 6.03 -7.16
CA LEU A 89 8.90 6.97 -6.63
C LEU A 89 9.53 7.99 -5.66
N ALA A 90 10.43 7.55 -4.78
CA ALA A 90 11.18 8.45 -3.90
C ALA A 90 12.04 9.44 -4.71
N GLU A 91 12.67 8.99 -5.80
CA GLU A 91 13.42 9.84 -6.70
C GLU A 91 12.53 10.85 -7.44
N LEU A 92 11.35 10.43 -7.93
CA LEU A 92 10.38 11.32 -8.55
C LEU A 92 9.86 12.38 -7.57
N GLU A 93 9.66 12.00 -6.29
CA GLU A 93 9.32 12.94 -5.23
C GLU A 93 10.44 13.95 -5.00
N ARG A 94 11.69 13.49 -4.89
CA ARG A 94 12.87 14.35 -4.73
C ARG A 94 13.05 15.34 -5.89
N ARG A 95 12.68 14.93 -7.10
CA ARG A 95 12.67 15.78 -8.30
C ARG A 95 11.46 16.74 -8.37
N GLY A 96 10.52 16.65 -7.43
CA GLY A 96 9.30 17.48 -7.40
C GLY A 96 8.28 17.10 -8.47
N ILE A 97 8.38 15.91 -9.08
CA ILE A 97 7.43 15.38 -10.07
C ILE A 97 6.25 14.74 -9.37
N VAL A 98 6.50 13.79 -8.46
CA VAL A 98 5.49 13.17 -7.60
C VAL A 98 5.34 13.99 -6.33
N ARG A 99 4.11 14.39 -5.99
CA ARG A 99 3.80 15.20 -4.80
C ARG A 99 3.35 14.35 -3.62
N LEU A 100 2.78 13.20 -3.89
CA LEU A 100 2.21 12.31 -2.87
C LEU A 100 2.18 10.88 -3.37
N VAL A 101 2.50 9.96 -2.48
CA VAL A 101 2.21 8.53 -2.63
C VAL A 101 0.97 8.21 -1.81
N VAL A 102 -0.08 7.70 -2.44
CA VAL A 102 -1.25 7.11 -1.80
C VAL A 102 -1.12 5.60 -1.90
N THR A 103 -1.03 4.91 -0.78
CA THR A 103 -0.84 3.46 -0.79
C THR A 103 -1.90 2.73 0.01
N GLN A 104 -2.31 1.57 -0.50
CA GLN A 104 -3.13 0.60 0.22
C GLN A 104 -2.27 -0.37 1.06
N ASN A 105 -0.95 -0.35 0.85
CA ASN A 105 -0.01 -1.23 1.55
C ASN A 105 0.24 -0.75 2.97
N ILE A 106 0.54 -1.72 3.84
CA ILE A 106 0.81 -1.51 5.27
C ILE A 106 2.29 -1.77 5.62
N ASP A 107 3.13 -2.09 4.62
CA ASP A 107 4.49 -2.62 4.77
C ASP A 107 5.56 -1.56 5.08
N GLY A 108 5.27 -0.27 4.84
CA GLY A 108 6.20 0.84 5.09
C GLY A 108 7.34 0.96 4.06
N LEU A 109 7.29 0.23 2.94
CA LEU A 109 8.39 0.20 1.96
C LEU A 109 8.59 1.52 1.22
N HIS A 110 7.53 2.32 1.03
CA HIS A 110 7.68 3.66 0.45
C HIS A 110 8.53 4.57 1.32
N GLN A 111 8.25 4.59 2.63
CA GLN A 111 9.04 5.37 3.60
C GLN A 111 10.47 4.83 3.70
N ALA A 112 10.63 3.51 3.70
CA ALA A 112 11.96 2.87 3.72
C ALA A 112 12.80 3.18 2.47
N ALA A 113 12.15 3.45 1.31
CA ALA A 113 12.82 3.90 0.09
C ALA A 113 13.17 5.39 0.10
N GLY A 114 12.66 6.16 1.06
CA GLY A 114 12.92 7.59 1.20
C GLY A 114 11.77 8.51 0.80
N SER A 115 10.59 8.00 0.41
CA SER A 115 9.40 8.84 0.21
C SER A 115 8.98 9.51 1.50
N GLN A 116 8.79 10.83 1.47
CA GLN A 116 8.49 11.65 2.65
C GLN A 116 6.98 11.89 2.81
N ILE A 117 6.25 11.96 1.69
CA ILE A 117 4.84 12.32 1.69
C ILE A 117 4.02 11.11 1.25
N VAL A 118 3.67 10.26 2.23
CA VAL A 118 2.92 9.01 2.02
C VAL A 118 1.59 9.05 2.77
N CYS A 119 0.50 8.73 2.10
CA CYS A 119 -0.81 8.46 2.69
C CYS A 119 -1.06 6.95 2.72
N GLU A 120 -0.97 6.36 3.91
CA GLU A 120 -1.24 4.94 4.15
C GLU A 120 -2.74 4.74 4.41
N LEU A 121 -3.53 4.46 3.36
CA LEU A 121 -4.99 4.34 3.46
C LEU A 121 -5.44 3.25 4.44
N HIS A 122 -4.67 2.17 4.54
CA HIS A 122 -4.98 1.04 5.42
C HIS A 122 -4.09 1.00 6.67
N GLY A 123 -3.45 2.12 7.02
CA GLY A 123 -2.56 2.19 8.17
C GLY A 123 -1.22 1.51 7.95
N SER A 124 -0.55 1.11 9.04
CA SER A 124 0.80 0.54 9.00
C SER A 124 1.01 -0.55 10.02
N ILE A 125 1.65 -1.64 9.61
CA ILE A 125 2.07 -2.74 10.50
C ILE A 125 3.24 -2.35 11.40
N ALA A 126 3.93 -1.26 11.13
CA ALA A 126 5.04 -0.78 11.95
C ALA A 126 4.59 -0.19 13.30
N ARG A 127 3.31 0.14 13.45
CA ARG A 127 2.72 0.76 14.63
C ARG A 127 1.65 -0.13 15.24
N TRP A 128 1.71 -0.32 16.55
CA TRP A 128 0.77 -1.15 17.31
C TRP A 128 0.20 -0.33 18.48
N PRO A 129 -0.88 0.42 18.26
CA PRO A 129 -1.52 1.20 19.30
C PRO A 129 -2.25 0.33 20.33
N CYS A 130 -2.19 0.78 21.58
CA CYS A 130 -3.11 0.32 22.63
C CYS A 130 -4.51 0.88 22.36
N THR A 131 -5.52 0.02 22.42
CA THR A 131 -6.93 0.41 22.16
C THR A 131 -7.54 1.28 23.27
N VAL A 132 -6.91 1.35 24.44
CA VAL A 132 -7.42 2.09 25.62
C VAL A 132 -6.69 3.44 25.79
N CYS A 133 -5.35 3.42 25.90
CA CYS A 133 -4.58 4.64 26.20
C CYS A 133 -3.85 5.25 25.00
N GLY A 134 -3.89 4.60 23.83
CA GLY A 134 -3.24 5.09 22.62
C GLY A 134 -1.71 4.96 22.59
N THR A 135 -1.07 4.40 23.62
CA THR A 135 0.38 4.14 23.59
C THR A 135 0.74 3.29 22.39
N ILE A 136 1.73 3.74 21.61
CA ILE A 136 2.15 3.06 20.38
C ILE A 136 3.38 2.20 20.65
N TYR A 137 3.29 0.93 20.31
CA TYR A 137 4.37 -0.04 20.38
C TYR A 137 4.93 -0.34 18.99
N PRO A 138 6.23 -0.65 18.86
CA PRO A 138 6.81 -1.12 17.59
C PRO A 138 6.45 -2.58 17.34
N THR A 139 6.59 -3.04 16.09
CA THR A 139 6.35 -4.46 15.73
C THR A 139 7.21 -5.42 16.55
N ALA A 140 8.44 -5.03 16.90
CA ALA A 140 9.31 -5.85 17.74
C ALA A 140 8.69 -6.23 19.10
N TYR A 141 7.84 -5.37 19.66
CA TYR A 141 7.13 -5.62 20.91
C TYR A 141 6.23 -6.87 20.83
N VAL A 142 5.41 -6.94 19.81
CA VAL A 142 4.43 -8.02 19.66
C VAL A 142 5.03 -9.35 19.21
N LEU A 143 6.31 -9.35 18.86
CA LEU A 143 7.06 -10.55 18.48
C LEU A 143 7.75 -11.21 19.68
N GLN A 144 7.86 -10.53 20.82
CA GLN A 144 8.45 -11.09 22.04
C GLN A 144 7.55 -12.19 22.64
N GLU A 145 8.15 -13.21 23.21
CA GLU A 145 7.41 -14.38 23.75
C GLU A 145 6.47 -13.99 24.89
N GLU A 146 6.88 -13.04 25.75
CA GLU A 146 6.09 -12.52 26.86
C GLU A 146 4.79 -11.82 26.43
N HIS A 147 4.69 -11.40 25.16
CA HIS A 147 3.50 -10.75 24.61
C HIS A 147 2.62 -11.69 23.76
N LYS A 148 2.87 -12.99 23.83
CA LYS A 148 2.07 -14.03 23.18
C LYS A 148 1.09 -14.68 24.17
N PRO A 149 -0.05 -15.22 23.69
CA PRO A 149 -0.55 -15.15 22.32
C PRO A 149 -1.11 -13.77 21.95
N ILE A 150 -1.59 -12.99 22.95
CA ILE A 150 -2.25 -11.69 22.78
C ILE A 150 -1.43 -10.61 23.46
N PRO A 151 -0.96 -9.56 22.75
CA PRO A 151 -0.19 -8.49 23.36
C PRO A 151 -1.09 -7.50 24.11
N TYR A 152 -0.69 -7.16 25.34
CA TYR A 152 -1.36 -6.17 26.18
C TYR A 152 -0.43 -5.01 26.51
N CYS A 153 -1.01 -3.83 26.72
CA CYS A 153 -0.29 -2.61 27.04
C CYS A 153 0.31 -2.66 28.43
N GLU A 154 1.61 -2.41 28.57
CA GLU A 154 2.30 -2.37 29.86
C GLU A 154 1.82 -1.21 30.76
N ALA A 155 1.34 -0.10 30.15
CA ALA A 155 0.90 1.07 30.90
C ALA A 155 -0.51 0.94 31.49
N CYS A 156 -1.45 0.23 30.80
CA CYS A 156 -2.86 0.22 31.21
C CYS A 156 -3.55 -1.15 31.08
N GLY A 157 -2.87 -2.19 30.62
CA GLY A 157 -3.46 -3.52 30.39
C GLY A 157 -4.41 -3.63 29.22
N GLY A 158 -4.58 -2.56 28.43
CA GLY A 158 -5.45 -2.58 27.22
C GLY A 158 -4.85 -3.41 26.10
N LEU A 159 -5.71 -3.88 25.18
CA LEU A 159 -5.27 -4.65 24.02
C LEU A 159 -4.36 -3.80 23.11
N VAL A 160 -3.22 -4.35 22.72
CA VAL A 160 -2.33 -3.76 21.70
C VAL A 160 -2.61 -4.46 20.39
N ARG A 161 -3.03 -3.73 19.36
CA ARG A 161 -3.40 -4.31 18.07
C ARG A 161 -2.61 -3.65 16.92
N PRO A 162 -2.53 -4.29 15.72
CA PRO A 162 -1.88 -3.65 14.58
C PRO A 162 -2.58 -2.34 14.22
N GLY A 163 -1.81 -1.29 13.93
CA GLY A 163 -2.30 0.02 13.51
C GLY A 163 -2.76 0.04 12.05
N VAL A 164 -3.50 -0.98 11.65
CA VAL A 164 -4.04 -1.15 10.30
C VAL A 164 -5.56 -1.13 10.32
N VAL A 165 -6.16 -0.77 9.19
CA VAL A 165 -7.60 -0.83 8.96
C VAL A 165 -7.97 -2.27 8.63
N LEU A 166 -8.80 -2.88 9.47
CA LEU A 166 -9.32 -4.23 9.27
C LEU A 166 -10.59 -4.21 8.42
N TYR A 167 -10.91 -5.34 7.77
CA TYR A 167 -12.22 -5.48 7.15
C TYR A 167 -13.34 -5.24 8.19
N GLY A 168 -14.33 -4.41 7.81
CA GLY A 168 -15.39 -3.95 8.71
C GLY A 168 -15.09 -2.63 9.42
N GLU A 169 -13.88 -2.09 9.28
CA GLU A 169 -13.52 -0.75 9.81
C GLU A 169 -13.51 0.31 8.72
N GLY A 170 -13.68 1.57 9.12
CA GLY A 170 -13.58 2.73 8.22
C GLY A 170 -12.12 3.17 8.02
N LEU A 171 -11.85 3.78 6.88
CA LEU A 171 -10.57 4.47 6.66
C LEU A 171 -10.48 5.72 7.55
N ASP A 172 -9.25 6.11 7.90
CA ASP A 172 -8.99 7.37 8.59
C ASP A 172 -9.51 8.56 7.75
N PRO A 173 -10.44 9.38 8.28
CA PRO A 173 -11.06 10.46 7.53
C PRO A 173 -10.07 11.53 7.05
N ASP A 174 -9.00 11.80 7.81
CA ASP A 174 -8.01 12.83 7.45
C ASP A 174 -7.08 12.31 6.34
N VAL A 175 -6.66 11.04 6.43
CA VAL A 175 -5.88 10.38 5.37
C VAL A 175 -6.71 10.29 4.09
N LEU A 176 -7.99 9.91 4.19
CA LEU A 176 -8.92 9.83 3.07
C LEU A 176 -9.09 11.20 2.39
N LYS A 177 -9.40 12.24 3.17
CA LYS A 177 -9.58 13.61 2.68
C LYS A 177 -8.33 14.16 2.00
N LYS A 178 -7.14 13.93 2.60
CA LYS A 178 -5.85 14.33 2.03
C LYS A 178 -5.60 13.63 0.69
N SER A 179 -5.88 12.33 0.62
CA SER A 179 -5.70 11.53 -0.59
C SER A 179 -6.63 11.97 -1.71
N ILE A 180 -7.92 12.15 -1.43
CA ILE A 180 -8.91 12.63 -2.40
C ILE A 180 -8.50 14.00 -2.95
N ARG A 181 -8.13 14.95 -2.06
CA ARG A 181 -7.70 16.27 -2.49
C ARG A 181 -6.49 16.21 -3.40
N ALA A 182 -5.47 15.42 -3.04
CA ALA A 182 -4.26 15.29 -3.83
C ALA A 182 -4.53 14.68 -5.21
N ILE A 183 -5.35 13.62 -5.27
CA ILE A 183 -5.75 12.98 -6.54
C ILE A 183 -6.52 13.94 -7.43
N ARG A 184 -7.48 14.69 -6.87
CA ARG A 184 -8.29 15.66 -7.63
C ARG A 184 -7.43 16.80 -8.19
N ASP A 185 -6.47 17.28 -7.41
CA ASP A 185 -5.63 18.43 -7.75
C ASP A 185 -4.37 18.02 -8.58
N ALA A 186 -4.21 16.72 -8.88
CA ALA A 186 -3.10 16.18 -9.68
C ALA A 186 -3.31 16.45 -11.18
N ASP A 187 -2.22 16.74 -11.91
CA ASP A 187 -2.23 16.77 -13.37
C ASP A 187 -2.02 15.38 -13.99
N THR A 188 -1.40 14.48 -13.24
CA THR A 188 -1.10 13.10 -13.62
C THR A 188 -1.40 12.16 -12.44
N LEU A 189 -2.19 11.12 -12.67
CA LEU A 189 -2.40 10.04 -11.71
C LEU A 189 -1.77 8.75 -12.25
N ILE A 190 -0.81 8.22 -11.48
CA ILE A 190 -0.18 6.93 -11.78
C ILE A 190 -0.82 5.90 -10.84
N VAL A 191 -1.54 4.95 -11.39
CA VAL A 191 -2.14 3.84 -10.65
C VAL A 191 -1.34 2.59 -10.93
N GLY A 192 -0.86 1.91 -9.89
CA GLY A 192 -0.01 0.76 -10.10
C GLY A 192 -0.08 -0.34 -9.03
N GLY A 193 0.09 -1.57 -9.48
CA GLY A 193 0.13 -2.74 -8.58
C GLY A 193 -1.15 -2.95 -7.78
N THR A 194 -2.32 -2.62 -8.33
CA THR A 194 -3.60 -2.75 -7.65
C THR A 194 -4.67 -3.31 -8.59
N SER A 195 -5.53 -4.18 -8.06
CA SER A 195 -6.68 -4.71 -8.80
C SER A 195 -7.90 -3.78 -8.80
N LEU A 196 -7.85 -2.68 -8.03
CA LEU A 196 -8.94 -1.71 -7.88
C LEU A 196 -10.30 -2.30 -7.47
N VAL A 197 -10.30 -3.31 -6.57
CA VAL A 197 -11.53 -3.99 -6.12
C VAL A 197 -11.83 -3.80 -4.64
N VAL A 198 -10.93 -3.17 -3.86
CA VAL A 198 -11.12 -2.94 -2.43
C VAL A 198 -11.66 -1.54 -2.20
N TYR A 199 -12.96 -1.46 -1.90
CA TYR A 199 -13.63 -0.20 -1.57
C TYR A 199 -13.56 0.09 -0.06
N PRO A 200 -13.51 1.39 0.35
CA PRO A 200 -13.64 2.58 -0.50
C PRO A 200 -12.36 3.02 -1.22
N ALA A 201 -11.20 2.43 -0.95
CA ALA A 201 -9.92 2.87 -1.50
C ALA A 201 -9.89 2.88 -3.05
N ALA A 202 -10.44 1.85 -3.70
CA ALA A 202 -10.50 1.76 -5.16
C ALA A 202 -11.24 2.95 -5.81
N GLY A 203 -12.29 3.45 -5.17
CA GLY A 203 -13.08 4.59 -5.67
C GLY A 203 -12.35 5.94 -5.59
N LEU A 204 -11.16 6.02 -4.97
CA LEU A 204 -10.43 7.28 -4.90
C LEU A 204 -9.97 7.76 -6.28
N ILE A 205 -9.70 6.86 -7.21
CA ILE A 205 -9.28 7.23 -8.57
C ILE A 205 -10.36 7.97 -9.34
N ASP A 206 -11.63 7.81 -8.99
CA ASP A 206 -12.77 8.48 -9.63
C ASP A 206 -12.78 10.01 -9.36
N TYR A 207 -12.05 10.48 -8.35
CA TYR A 207 -11.87 11.91 -8.07
C TYR A 207 -10.84 12.57 -8.97
N PHE A 208 -10.09 11.81 -9.78
CA PHE A 208 -9.08 12.37 -10.68
C PHE A 208 -9.74 13.19 -11.79
N GLN A 209 -9.24 14.41 -11.99
CA GLN A 209 -9.72 15.36 -13.00
C GLN A 209 -8.58 15.94 -13.86
N GLY A 210 -7.37 15.35 -13.72
CA GLY A 210 -6.18 15.82 -14.41
C GLY A 210 -6.10 15.37 -15.87
N ARG A 211 -4.91 15.52 -16.42
CA ARG A 211 -4.67 15.32 -17.85
C ARG A 211 -4.31 13.87 -18.21
N HIS A 212 -3.54 13.19 -17.34
CA HIS A 212 -2.99 11.87 -17.66
C HIS A 212 -3.29 10.86 -16.57
N LEU A 213 -4.12 9.87 -16.91
CA LEU A 213 -4.32 8.66 -16.11
C LEU A 213 -3.43 7.55 -16.68
N VAL A 214 -2.46 7.10 -15.89
CA VAL A 214 -1.53 6.04 -16.27
C VAL A 214 -1.78 4.81 -15.40
N LEU A 215 -1.95 3.65 -16.02
CA LEU A 215 -2.06 2.37 -15.32
C LEU A 215 -0.83 1.50 -15.56
N ILE A 216 -0.20 1.04 -14.48
CA ILE A 216 0.91 0.08 -14.52
C ILE A 216 0.50 -1.15 -13.72
N ASN A 217 -0.06 -2.15 -14.40
CA ASN A 217 -0.59 -3.32 -13.73
C ASN A 217 -0.57 -4.54 -14.66
N GLN A 218 -0.15 -5.69 -14.17
CA GLN A 218 -0.02 -6.91 -14.99
C GLN A 218 -1.38 -7.47 -15.44
N THR A 219 -2.42 -7.29 -14.63
CA THR A 219 -3.79 -7.72 -14.93
C THR A 219 -4.67 -6.55 -15.29
N GLU A 220 -5.77 -6.83 -15.99
CA GLU A 220 -6.78 -5.84 -16.33
C GLU A 220 -7.51 -5.30 -15.10
N THR A 221 -7.95 -4.06 -15.20
CA THR A 221 -8.77 -3.37 -14.19
C THR A 221 -9.93 -2.66 -14.88
N HIS A 222 -10.96 -2.31 -14.12
CA HIS A 222 -12.10 -1.55 -14.66
C HIS A 222 -11.71 -0.14 -15.16
N ALA A 223 -10.55 0.38 -14.73
CA ALA A 223 -10.07 1.70 -15.12
C ALA A 223 -9.29 1.72 -16.44
N ASP A 224 -9.00 0.56 -17.04
CA ASP A 224 -8.21 0.45 -18.27
C ASP A 224 -8.81 1.24 -19.43
N ALA A 225 -10.14 1.21 -19.58
CA ALA A 225 -10.84 1.90 -20.65
C ALA A 225 -10.77 3.44 -20.55
N SER A 226 -10.48 3.97 -19.37
CA SER A 226 -10.38 5.40 -19.09
C SER A 226 -8.94 5.91 -19.05
N ALA A 227 -7.95 5.01 -19.12
CA ALA A 227 -6.54 5.38 -19.01
C ALA A 227 -5.96 5.86 -20.34
N ASP A 228 -5.13 6.90 -20.28
CA ASP A 228 -4.38 7.40 -21.43
C ASP A 228 -3.19 6.50 -21.78
N LEU A 229 -2.67 5.77 -20.79
CA LEU A 229 -1.57 4.83 -20.96
C LEU A 229 -1.75 3.64 -20.04
N VAL A 230 -1.72 2.43 -20.61
CA VAL A 230 -1.76 1.16 -19.87
C VAL A 230 -0.50 0.38 -20.14
N ILE A 231 0.24 0.00 -19.09
CA ILE A 231 1.50 -0.75 -19.19
C ILE A 231 1.33 -2.10 -18.46
N ARG A 232 1.46 -3.21 -19.19
CA ARG A 232 1.31 -4.58 -18.71
C ARG A 232 2.66 -5.22 -18.36
N SER A 233 3.37 -4.61 -17.42
CA SER A 233 4.71 -5.06 -17.01
C SER A 233 4.90 -4.89 -15.50
N PRO A 234 5.92 -5.55 -14.90
CA PRO A 234 6.28 -5.36 -13.50
C PRO A 234 6.54 -3.88 -13.20
N ILE A 235 5.85 -3.36 -12.18
CA ILE A 235 5.82 -1.92 -11.91
C ILE A 235 7.18 -1.36 -11.51
N GLY A 236 7.98 -2.13 -10.77
CA GLY A 236 9.31 -1.69 -10.34
C GLY A 236 10.24 -1.46 -11.52
N GLN A 237 10.24 -2.38 -12.50
CA GLN A 237 11.01 -2.23 -13.72
C GLN A 237 10.55 -1.02 -14.53
N VAL A 238 9.24 -0.87 -14.74
CA VAL A 238 8.67 0.23 -15.54
C VAL A 238 9.03 1.60 -14.95
N LEU A 239 8.85 1.78 -13.65
CA LEU A 239 9.15 3.05 -12.97
C LEU A 239 10.64 3.36 -13.00
N LYS A 240 11.50 2.36 -12.75
CA LYS A 240 12.96 2.50 -12.83
C LYS A 240 13.42 2.98 -14.21
N GLU A 241 12.94 2.33 -15.27
CA GLU A 241 13.29 2.68 -16.65
C GLU A 241 12.77 4.07 -17.03
N ALA A 242 11.54 4.41 -16.61
CA ALA A 242 10.96 5.73 -16.86
C ALA A 242 11.78 6.84 -16.18
N VAL A 243 12.21 6.65 -14.93
CA VAL A 243 13.08 7.60 -14.20
C VAL A 243 14.44 7.74 -14.85
N ALA A 244 15.03 6.64 -15.33
CA ALA A 244 16.32 6.65 -16.03
C ALA A 244 16.25 7.42 -17.37
N ALA A 245 15.10 7.43 -18.03
CA ALA A 245 14.87 8.17 -19.26
C ALA A 245 14.62 9.68 -19.06
N LEU A 246 14.42 10.13 -17.83
CA LEU A 246 14.28 11.57 -17.51
C LEU A 246 15.64 12.27 -17.52
N PRO A 247 15.71 13.55 -17.92
CA PRO A 247 16.92 14.34 -17.82
C PRO A 247 17.47 14.35 -16.39
N GLN A 248 18.77 14.24 -16.24
CA GLN A 248 19.42 14.49 -14.94
C GLN A 248 19.25 15.97 -14.60
N ARG A 249 18.69 16.25 -13.43
CA ARG A 249 18.58 17.61 -12.87
C ARG A 249 19.71 17.85 -11.90
#